data_c850760e4ccee0f560d5aed11ad8a198
#
_entry.id   c850760e4ccee0f560d5aed11ad8a198
#
_cell.length_a   1.000
_cell.length_b   1.000
_cell.length_c   1.000
_cell.angle_alpha   90.00
_cell.angle_beta   90.00
_cell.angle_gamma   90.00
#
_symmetry.space_group_name_H-M   'P 1'
#
loop_
_entity.id
_entity.type
_entity.pdbx_description
1 polymer ?
#
loop_
_entity_poly.entity_id
_entity_poly.type
_entity_poly.pdbx_seq_one_letter_code
_entity_poly.pdbx_strand_id
1 'polypeptide(L)'
;MLRKVVGLILQRCFFILAVCMSKKGKVLVAMSGGIDSTVAAVMLHEQGYEVVGITMKTWDYANSGGSKKETGCCSLDSINDARQVAVDLGFSHFIIDIREEFGDFVIDNFVNEYIAGRTPNPCVLCNTHIKWEALLKRADMMDCEFIATGHYAQLRKQNGRYVISKGIDENKDQSYVLWGVSQQCLSRTMFPVSKFHKPAIKQMARDMGYAELANKSESYEICFVPDNDYRGFLKRRLPDLEAQVEGGSFTDTTGKVIGKHHGYPFYTIGQRKGLGMAFGKPKFVTQINPETNTVVLGEEEDLERNGMWVGKINLQKYASLTEPMNATTKVRYKHEGERSTIQQIGERVKVEFNTRVSAIAPGQSAVFYEDNDMIGGGVIFSNFNLQ
;
A
#
# COMPACT_ATOMS: atom_id res chain seq x y z
N MET A 1 -33.83 -47.59 25.10
CA MET A 1 -34.17 -46.94 23.83
C MET A 1 -34.43 -45.45 23.96
N LEU A 2 -35.19 -44.98 24.96
CA LEU A 2 -35.51 -43.55 25.16
C LEU A 2 -34.30 -42.61 25.34
N ARG A 3 -33.23 -43.02 26.05
CA ARG A 3 -32.04 -42.17 26.27
C ARG A 3 -31.24 -41.86 25.00
N LYS A 4 -31.22 -42.76 23.99
CA LYS A 4 -30.57 -42.50 22.70
C LYS A 4 -31.36 -41.53 21.82
N VAL A 5 -32.70 -41.58 21.90
CA VAL A 5 -33.58 -40.67 21.12
C VAL A 5 -33.53 -39.26 21.69
N VAL A 6 -33.53 -39.10 23.02
CA VAL A 6 -33.40 -37.80 23.69
C VAL A 6 -32.02 -37.17 23.42
N GLY A 7 -30.94 -37.97 23.40
CA GLY A 7 -29.60 -37.47 23.03
C GLY A 7 -29.52 -36.98 21.58
N LEU A 8 -30.18 -37.66 20.63
CA LEU A 8 -30.21 -37.24 19.21
C LEU A 8 -31.05 -35.99 19.01
N ILE A 9 -32.16 -35.84 19.77
CA ILE A 9 -33.02 -34.65 19.71
C ILE A 9 -32.29 -33.44 20.32
N LEU A 10 -31.61 -33.59 21.45
CA LEU A 10 -30.80 -32.54 22.06
C LEU A 10 -29.62 -32.14 21.18
N GLN A 11 -28.95 -33.06 20.52
CA GLN A 11 -27.88 -32.78 19.58
C GLN A 11 -28.39 -32.07 18.31
N ARG A 12 -29.59 -32.43 17.81
CA ARG A 12 -30.24 -31.72 16.71
C ARG A 12 -30.76 -30.33 17.12
N CYS A 13 -31.32 -30.20 18.34
CA CYS A 13 -31.72 -28.90 18.88
C CYS A 13 -30.52 -27.97 19.14
N PHE A 14 -29.38 -28.53 19.60
CA PHE A 14 -28.13 -27.74 19.71
C PHE A 14 -27.59 -27.31 18.34
N PHE A 15 -27.69 -28.19 17.32
CA PHE A 15 -27.32 -27.83 15.94
C PHE A 15 -28.27 -26.80 15.33
N ILE A 16 -29.59 -26.88 15.61
CA ILE A 16 -30.58 -25.89 15.15
C ILE A 16 -30.45 -24.56 15.92
N LEU A 17 -30.12 -24.58 17.21
CA LEU A 17 -29.83 -23.38 18.00
C LEU A 17 -28.49 -22.72 17.59
N ALA A 18 -27.49 -23.50 17.19
CA ALA A 18 -26.24 -22.96 16.61
C ALA A 18 -26.46 -22.31 15.23
N VAL A 19 -27.46 -22.76 14.47
CA VAL A 19 -27.85 -22.13 13.18
C VAL A 19 -28.70 -20.86 13.38
N CYS A 20 -29.22 -20.61 14.58
CA CYS A 20 -30.02 -19.43 14.91
C CYS A 20 -29.24 -18.31 15.63
N MET A 21 -27.90 -18.42 15.74
CA MET A 21 -27.10 -17.24 16.12
C MET A 21 -27.17 -16.25 14.95
N SER A 22 -27.74 -15.09 15.18
CA SER A 22 -27.87 -14.02 14.18
C SER A 22 -26.50 -13.82 13.52
N LYS A 23 -26.38 -14.13 12.22
CA LYS A 23 -25.17 -13.84 11.44
C LYS A 23 -24.94 -12.33 11.57
N LYS A 24 -23.73 -11.93 11.96
CA LYS A 24 -23.34 -10.53 12.13
C LYS A 24 -23.28 -9.76 10.82
N GLY A 25 -23.67 -10.38 9.72
CA GLY A 25 -23.58 -9.86 8.37
C GLY A 25 -22.58 -10.68 7.52
N LYS A 26 -22.53 -10.38 6.25
CA LYS A 26 -21.68 -11.06 5.26
C LYS A 26 -20.48 -10.20 4.91
N VAL A 27 -19.30 -10.80 4.92
CA VAL A 27 -18.02 -10.08 4.73
C VAL A 27 -17.19 -10.71 3.62
N LEU A 28 -16.73 -9.90 2.69
CA LEU A 28 -15.78 -10.28 1.65
C LEU A 28 -14.36 -10.03 2.16
N VAL A 29 -13.56 -11.09 2.36
CA VAL A 29 -12.21 -11.02 2.88
C VAL A 29 -11.20 -11.14 1.75
N ALA A 30 -10.36 -10.11 1.55
CA ALA A 30 -9.24 -10.17 0.62
C ALA A 30 -8.14 -11.07 1.19
N MET A 31 -7.95 -12.23 0.60
CA MET A 31 -7.01 -13.27 1.02
C MET A 31 -5.83 -13.31 0.04
N SER A 32 -4.64 -12.95 0.53
CA SER A 32 -3.41 -12.96 -0.27
C SER A 32 -2.59 -14.24 -0.11
N GLY A 33 -3.11 -15.24 0.62
CA GLY A 33 -2.34 -16.43 1.02
C GLY A 33 -1.24 -16.13 2.06
N GLY A 34 -1.20 -14.91 2.57
CA GLY A 34 -0.31 -14.53 3.68
C GLY A 34 -1.01 -14.68 5.03
N ILE A 35 -0.20 -14.80 6.08
CA ILE A 35 -0.65 -15.02 7.46
C ILE A 35 -1.69 -13.99 7.94
N ASP A 36 -1.51 -12.70 7.61
CA ASP A 36 -2.36 -11.62 8.13
C ASP A 36 -3.79 -11.72 7.60
N SER A 37 -3.95 -11.97 6.30
CA SER A 37 -5.26 -12.16 5.68
C SER A 37 -5.93 -13.48 6.11
N THR A 38 -5.14 -14.51 6.36
CA THR A 38 -5.62 -15.79 6.90
C THR A 38 -6.19 -15.61 8.30
N VAL A 39 -5.41 -15.02 9.23
CA VAL A 39 -5.87 -14.78 10.60
C VAL A 39 -7.09 -13.84 10.61
N ALA A 40 -7.12 -12.84 9.73
CA ALA A 40 -8.28 -11.96 9.59
C ALA A 40 -9.55 -12.73 9.19
N ALA A 41 -9.45 -13.67 8.24
CA ALA A 41 -10.57 -14.50 7.81
C ALA A 41 -11.07 -15.44 8.92
N VAL A 42 -10.14 -16.13 9.61
CA VAL A 42 -10.46 -17.02 10.74
C VAL A 42 -11.15 -16.25 11.86
N MET A 43 -10.61 -15.11 12.28
CA MET A 43 -11.20 -14.26 13.32
C MET A 43 -12.63 -13.82 12.99
N LEU A 44 -12.90 -13.42 11.76
CA LEU A 44 -14.25 -13.01 11.35
C LEU A 44 -15.20 -14.21 11.32
N HIS A 45 -14.75 -15.36 10.85
CA HIS A 45 -15.53 -16.60 10.87
C HIS A 45 -15.89 -17.02 12.31
N GLU A 46 -14.91 -17.03 13.23
CA GLU A 46 -15.13 -17.33 14.64
C GLU A 46 -16.05 -16.33 15.35
N GLN A 47 -16.03 -15.07 14.91
CA GLN A 47 -16.93 -14.02 15.40
C GLN A 47 -18.38 -14.17 14.90
N GLY A 48 -18.67 -15.12 14.00
CA GLY A 48 -20.02 -15.40 13.48
C GLY A 48 -20.42 -14.60 12.24
N TYR A 49 -19.44 -14.01 11.51
CA TYR A 49 -19.71 -13.44 10.19
C TYR A 49 -19.84 -14.55 9.14
N GLU A 50 -20.66 -14.32 8.11
CA GLU A 50 -20.64 -15.12 6.90
C GLU A 50 -19.44 -14.68 6.04
N VAL A 51 -18.36 -15.44 6.08
CA VAL A 51 -17.13 -15.11 5.36
C VAL A 51 -17.21 -15.60 3.92
N VAL A 52 -16.82 -14.74 2.98
CA VAL A 52 -16.49 -15.08 1.60
C VAL A 52 -15.06 -14.67 1.35
N GLY A 53 -14.21 -15.62 0.98
CA GLY A 53 -12.80 -15.35 0.64
C GLY A 53 -12.65 -14.95 -0.81
N ILE A 54 -11.74 -14.02 -1.10
CA ILE A 54 -11.39 -13.63 -2.46
C ILE A 54 -9.89 -13.43 -2.60
N THR A 55 -9.28 -14.08 -3.60
CA THR A 55 -7.89 -13.82 -4.01
C THR A 55 -7.89 -13.12 -5.36
N MET A 56 -7.17 -12.03 -5.45
CA MET A 56 -7.05 -11.20 -6.65
C MET A 56 -5.78 -11.57 -7.40
N LYS A 57 -5.90 -12.06 -8.64
CA LYS A 57 -4.78 -12.26 -9.55
C LYS A 57 -4.47 -10.93 -10.24
N THR A 58 -3.43 -10.22 -9.74
CA THR A 58 -3.06 -8.87 -10.20
C THR A 58 -1.97 -8.88 -11.27
N TRP A 59 -1.14 -9.94 -11.32
CA TRP A 59 0.05 -10.00 -12.15
C TRP A 59 0.32 -11.42 -12.66
N ASP A 60 1.00 -11.51 -13.81
CA ASP A 60 1.44 -12.78 -14.39
C ASP A 60 2.97 -12.81 -14.50
N TYR A 61 3.61 -13.57 -13.63
CA TYR A 61 5.08 -13.69 -13.61
C TYR A 61 5.64 -14.41 -14.85
N ALA A 62 4.87 -15.29 -15.49
CA ALA A 62 5.34 -16.04 -16.65
C ALA A 62 5.69 -15.13 -17.84
N ASN A 63 4.98 -14.01 -17.99
CA ASN A 63 5.16 -13.05 -19.06
C ASN A 63 6.04 -11.85 -18.69
N SER A 64 6.52 -11.77 -17.44
CA SER A 64 7.24 -10.58 -16.96
C SER A 64 8.73 -10.57 -17.28
N GLY A 65 9.29 -11.67 -17.81
CA GLY A 65 10.73 -11.80 -18.09
C GLY A 65 11.64 -11.72 -16.87
N GLY A 66 11.05 -11.71 -15.68
CA GLY A 66 11.75 -11.64 -14.40
C GLY A 66 12.16 -13.00 -13.83
N SER A 67 12.69 -12.99 -12.61
CA SER A 67 13.11 -14.17 -11.87
C SER A 67 12.06 -15.29 -11.89
N LYS A 68 12.52 -16.55 -11.99
CA LYS A 68 11.66 -17.76 -11.88
C LYS A 68 10.99 -17.92 -10.50
N LYS A 69 11.29 -17.06 -9.53
CA LYS A 69 10.64 -17.06 -8.21
C LYS A 69 9.36 -16.23 -8.28
N GLU A 70 8.22 -16.91 -8.31
CA GLU A 70 6.94 -16.29 -8.02
C GLU A 70 6.94 -15.83 -6.55
N THR A 71 6.88 -14.52 -6.32
CA THR A 71 6.80 -13.93 -4.98
C THR A 71 5.55 -13.07 -4.87
N GLY A 72 4.94 -13.04 -3.68
CA GLY A 72 3.78 -12.19 -3.43
C GLY A 72 2.42 -12.91 -3.53
N CYS A 73 1.35 -12.14 -3.46
CA CYS A 73 -0.03 -12.62 -3.33
C CYS A 73 -0.60 -13.34 -4.56
N CYS A 74 0.10 -13.31 -5.70
CA CYS A 74 -0.34 -13.92 -6.96
C CYS A 74 0.35 -15.25 -7.28
N SER A 75 1.23 -15.77 -6.40
CA SER A 75 1.84 -17.07 -6.60
C SER A 75 0.80 -18.18 -6.45
N LEU A 76 0.99 -19.28 -7.18
CA LEU A 76 0.11 -20.46 -7.06
C LEU A 76 0.06 -20.98 -5.63
N ASP A 77 1.19 -21.01 -4.94
CA ASP A 77 1.26 -21.44 -3.54
C ASP A 77 0.41 -20.55 -2.63
N SER A 78 0.48 -19.21 -2.81
CA SER A 78 -0.33 -18.27 -2.02
C SER A 78 -1.83 -18.43 -2.29
N ILE A 79 -2.22 -18.68 -3.54
CA ILE A 79 -3.61 -18.95 -3.92
C ILE A 79 -4.10 -20.26 -3.28
N ASN A 80 -3.27 -21.31 -3.30
CA ASN A 80 -3.60 -22.60 -2.70
C ASN A 80 -3.70 -22.52 -1.17
N ASP A 81 -2.81 -21.75 -0.51
CA ASP A 81 -2.91 -21.52 0.94
C ASP A 81 -4.25 -20.84 1.31
N ALA A 82 -4.64 -19.79 0.58
CA ALA A 82 -5.91 -19.11 0.82
C ALA A 82 -7.11 -20.04 0.62
N ARG A 83 -7.06 -20.87 -0.43
CA ARG A 83 -8.10 -21.87 -0.71
C ARG A 83 -8.18 -22.93 0.38
N GLN A 84 -7.03 -23.43 0.86
CA GLN A 84 -7.00 -24.46 1.90
C GLN A 84 -7.67 -23.96 3.18
N VAL A 85 -7.34 -22.73 3.61
CA VAL A 85 -7.99 -22.11 4.78
C VAL A 85 -9.52 -22.03 4.61
N ALA A 86 -10.00 -21.66 3.42
CA ALA A 86 -11.42 -21.60 3.15
C ALA A 86 -12.10 -22.98 3.20
N VAL A 87 -11.43 -24.01 2.69
CA VAL A 87 -11.91 -25.41 2.77
C VAL A 87 -11.97 -25.89 4.22
N ASP A 88 -10.92 -25.63 5.00
CA ASP A 88 -10.84 -26.06 6.41
C ASP A 88 -11.96 -25.44 7.27
N LEU A 89 -12.34 -24.21 6.96
CA LEU A 89 -13.36 -23.46 7.69
C LEU A 89 -14.77 -23.52 7.06
N GLY A 90 -14.88 -24.13 5.87
CA GLY A 90 -16.17 -24.36 5.20
C GLY A 90 -16.82 -23.11 4.60
N PHE A 91 -16.04 -22.07 4.23
CA PHE A 91 -16.57 -20.92 3.53
C PHE A 91 -16.14 -20.87 2.04
N SER A 92 -16.89 -20.14 1.22
CA SER A 92 -16.61 -20.01 -0.21
C SER A 92 -15.37 -19.14 -0.46
N HIS A 93 -14.51 -19.57 -1.40
CA HIS A 93 -13.36 -18.79 -1.83
C HIS A 93 -13.32 -18.67 -3.36
N PHE A 94 -13.13 -17.46 -3.86
CA PHE A 94 -13.08 -17.15 -5.28
C PHE A 94 -11.73 -16.57 -5.68
N ILE A 95 -11.32 -16.85 -6.90
CA ILE A 95 -10.16 -16.23 -7.53
C ILE A 95 -10.69 -15.32 -8.63
N ILE A 96 -10.30 -14.06 -8.61
CA ILE A 96 -10.67 -13.11 -9.66
C ILE A 96 -9.44 -12.65 -10.41
N ASP A 97 -9.58 -12.57 -11.72
CA ASP A 97 -8.57 -11.99 -12.59
C ASP A 97 -8.83 -10.48 -12.72
N ILE A 98 -7.88 -9.69 -12.26
CA ILE A 98 -7.92 -8.22 -12.31
C ILE A 98 -6.63 -7.67 -12.91
N ARG A 99 -5.95 -8.46 -13.76
CA ARG A 99 -4.68 -8.08 -14.35
C ARG A 99 -4.81 -6.87 -15.27
N GLU A 100 -5.94 -6.72 -15.95
CA GLU A 100 -6.23 -5.57 -16.80
C GLU A 100 -6.36 -4.31 -15.93
N GLU A 101 -7.25 -4.29 -14.95
CA GLU A 101 -7.44 -3.12 -14.08
C GLU A 101 -6.16 -2.78 -13.31
N PHE A 102 -5.39 -3.78 -12.88
CA PHE A 102 -4.11 -3.57 -12.21
C PHE A 102 -3.07 -2.98 -13.17
N GLY A 103 -3.04 -3.42 -14.43
CA GLY A 103 -2.22 -2.86 -15.49
C GLY A 103 -2.49 -1.38 -15.69
N ASP A 104 -3.73 -1.03 -15.95
CA ASP A 104 -4.16 0.33 -16.27
C ASP A 104 -3.91 1.31 -15.11
N PHE A 105 -4.32 0.95 -13.88
CA PHE A 105 -4.25 1.86 -12.75
C PHE A 105 -2.89 1.89 -12.06
N VAL A 106 -2.19 0.76 -11.97
CA VAL A 106 -0.99 0.66 -11.13
C VAL A 106 0.28 0.63 -11.97
N ILE A 107 0.36 -0.26 -12.97
CA ILE A 107 1.59 -0.45 -13.74
C ILE A 107 1.80 0.72 -14.70
N ASP A 108 0.78 1.14 -15.44
CA ASP A 108 0.90 2.23 -16.39
C ASP A 108 1.19 3.56 -15.66
N ASN A 109 0.58 3.79 -14.50
CA ASN A 109 0.97 4.92 -13.66
C ASN A 109 2.44 4.83 -13.20
N PHE A 110 2.89 3.65 -12.77
CA PHE A 110 4.27 3.44 -12.36
C PHE A 110 5.26 3.80 -13.48
N VAL A 111 5.02 3.33 -14.68
CA VAL A 111 5.83 3.62 -15.87
C VAL A 111 5.79 5.12 -16.19
N ASN A 112 4.59 5.70 -16.30
CA ASN A 112 4.40 7.09 -16.68
C ASN A 112 5.03 8.07 -15.69
N GLU A 113 4.99 7.77 -14.39
CA GLU A 113 5.64 8.62 -13.37
C GLU A 113 7.17 8.60 -13.53
N TYR A 114 7.79 7.44 -13.79
CA TYR A 114 9.24 7.40 -14.05
C TYR A 114 9.63 8.11 -15.34
N ILE A 115 8.82 7.98 -16.41
CA ILE A 115 9.03 8.73 -17.67
C ILE A 115 8.88 10.24 -17.45
N ALA A 116 8.03 10.65 -16.54
CA ALA A 116 7.90 12.05 -16.13
C ALA A 116 8.96 12.51 -15.11
N GLY A 117 10.00 11.71 -14.82
CA GLY A 117 11.07 12.03 -13.86
C GLY A 117 10.60 12.07 -12.40
N ARG A 118 9.47 11.47 -12.09
CA ARG A 118 8.91 11.41 -10.74
C ARG A 118 9.03 10.00 -10.16
N THR A 119 8.89 9.89 -8.84
CA THR A 119 8.98 8.61 -8.13
C THR A 119 7.58 8.14 -7.72
N PRO A 120 7.01 7.09 -8.35
CA PRO A 120 5.65 6.63 -8.08
C PRO A 120 5.50 5.95 -6.71
N ASN A 121 4.24 5.87 -6.24
CA ASN A 121 3.85 5.05 -5.10
C ASN A 121 2.75 4.06 -5.51
N PRO A 122 3.10 2.92 -6.12
CA PRO A 122 2.13 1.98 -6.66
C PRO A 122 1.26 1.33 -5.58
N CYS A 123 1.75 1.21 -4.33
CA CYS A 123 0.98 0.59 -3.25
C CYS A 123 -0.26 1.41 -2.86
N VAL A 124 -0.17 2.73 -2.91
CA VAL A 124 -1.33 3.61 -2.67
C VAL A 124 -2.40 3.40 -3.74
N LEU A 125 -2.01 3.41 -5.01
CA LEU A 125 -2.96 3.21 -6.12
C LEU A 125 -3.58 1.81 -6.08
N CYS A 126 -2.78 0.78 -5.79
CA CYS A 126 -3.27 -0.58 -5.59
C CYS A 126 -4.30 -0.64 -4.47
N ASN A 127 -4.04 0.00 -3.32
CA ASN A 127 -5.01 0.03 -2.25
C ASN A 127 -6.27 0.81 -2.67
N THR A 128 -6.15 2.01 -3.25
CA THR A 128 -7.29 2.84 -3.62
C THR A 128 -8.20 2.15 -4.66
N HIS A 129 -7.66 1.82 -5.83
CA HIS A 129 -8.46 1.38 -6.97
C HIS A 129 -8.69 -0.14 -7.00
N ILE A 130 -7.71 -0.92 -6.58
CA ILE A 130 -7.75 -2.38 -6.69
C ILE A 130 -8.32 -3.03 -5.42
N LYS A 131 -7.72 -2.75 -4.25
CA LYS A 131 -8.12 -3.42 -3.01
C LYS A 131 -9.36 -2.82 -2.35
N TRP A 132 -9.79 -1.63 -2.73
CA TRP A 132 -11.00 -1.02 -2.16
C TRP A 132 -12.08 -0.80 -3.19
N GLU A 133 -11.89 -0.01 -4.23
CA GLU A 133 -12.95 0.27 -5.19
C GLU A 133 -13.39 -0.98 -5.96
N ALA A 134 -12.42 -1.75 -6.51
CA ALA A 134 -12.74 -2.97 -7.20
C ALA A 134 -13.29 -4.06 -6.28
N LEU A 135 -12.76 -4.18 -5.04
CA LEU A 135 -13.25 -5.15 -4.07
C LEU A 135 -14.66 -4.81 -3.59
N LEU A 136 -14.97 -3.52 -3.38
CA LEU A 136 -16.29 -3.07 -2.98
C LEU A 136 -17.35 -3.42 -4.03
N LYS A 137 -17.04 -3.23 -5.32
CA LYS A 137 -17.93 -3.64 -6.42
C LYS A 137 -18.23 -5.15 -6.39
N ARG A 138 -17.22 -5.98 -6.08
CA ARG A 138 -17.40 -7.44 -5.94
C ARG A 138 -18.20 -7.79 -4.69
N ALA A 139 -18.00 -7.06 -3.60
CA ALA A 139 -18.79 -7.23 -2.39
C ALA A 139 -20.29 -6.97 -2.65
N ASP A 140 -20.61 -5.92 -3.42
CA ASP A 140 -22.00 -5.62 -3.83
C ASP A 140 -22.59 -6.76 -4.68
N MET A 141 -21.82 -7.30 -5.64
CA MET A 141 -22.27 -8.43 -6.49
C MET A 141 -22.49 -9.74 -5.71
N MET A 142 -21.87 -9.88 -4.55
CA MET A 142 -21.94 -11.08 -3.69
C MET A 142 -22.82 -10.86 -2.45
N ASP A 143 -23.56 -9.75 -2.38
CA ASP A 143 -24.38 -9.35 -1.24
C ASP A 143 -23.61 -9.30 0.09
N CYS A 144 -22.31 -8.93 0.04
CA CYS A 144 -21.49 -8.74 1.23
C CYS A 144 -21.66 -7.31 1.76
N GLU A 145 -21.99 -7.17 3.02
CA GLU A 145 -22.13 -5.86 3.69
C GLU A 145 -20.78 -5.20 3.92
N PHE A 146 -19.75 -6.01 4.17
CA PHE A 146 -18.41 -5.54 4.55
C PHE A 146 -17.35 -6.10 3.63
N ILE A 147 -16.21 -5.38 3.56
CA ILE A 147 -14.94 -5.85 3.05
C ILE A 147 -13.92 -5.91 4.18
N ALA A 148 -13.05 -6.91 4.18
CA ALA A 148 -12.02 -7.04 5.19
C ALA A 148 -10.66 -7.36 4.58
N THR A 149 -9.61 -6.87 5.23
CA THR A 149 -8.22 -7.12 4.83
C THR A 149 -7.33 -7.33 6.05
N GLY A 150 -6.17 -7.94 5.83
CA GLY A 150 -5.15 -8.11 6.87
C GLY A 150 -4.23 -6.90 7.08
N HIS A 151 -4.69 -5.66 6.85
CA HIS A 151 -3.88 -4.47 7.05
C HIS A 151 -3.76 -4.09 8.52
N TYR A 152 -2.57 -3.65 8.90
CA TYR A 152 -2.25 -3.10 10.23
C TYR A 152 -2.54 -1.60 10.24
N ALA A 153 -3.80 -1.25 10.37
CA ALA A 153 -4.29 0.11 10.57
C ALA A 153 -5.57 0.05 11.40
N GLN A 154 -5.85 1.08 12.17
CA GLN A 154 -7.09 1.18 12.92
C GLN A 154 -8.11 1.99 12.14
N LEU A 155 -9.38 1.67 12.31
CA LEU A 155 -10.50 2.39 11.70
C LEU A 155 -11.55 2.69 12.75
N ARG A 156 -11.98 3.93 12.80
CA ARG A 156 -13.09 4.36 13.69
C ARG A 156 -13.98 5.40 13.02
N LYS A 157 -15.18 5.52 13.51
CA LYS A 157 -16.10 6.60 13.12
C LYS A 157 -16.00 7.74 14.13
N GLN A 158 -15.76 8.96 13.66
CA GLN A 158 -15.67 10.16 14.48
C GLN A 158 -16.33 11.33 13.72
N ASN A 159 -17.21 12.07 14.39
CA ASN A 159 -17.93 13.21 13.81
C ASN A 159 -18.56 12.92 12.44
N GLY A 160 -19.19 11.74 12.31
CA GLY A 160 -19.84 11.31 11.07
C GLY A 160 -18.90 10.79 9.97
N ARG A 161 -17.58 10.88 10.13
CA ARG A 161 -16.55 10.43 9.16
C ARG A 161 -15.81 9.19 9.67
N TYR A 162 -15.31 8.40 8.73
CA TYR A 162 -14.43 7.27 9.01
C TYR A 162 -12.98 7.74 8.94
N VAL A 163 -12.23 7.45 9.99
CA VAL A 163 -10.85 7.90 10.17
C VAL A 163 -9.95 6.70 10.32
N ILE A 164 -8.92 6.63 9.49
CA ILE A 164 -7.82 5.68 9.67
C ILE A 164 -6.85 6.26 10.71
N SER A 165 -6.40 5.40 11.62
CA SER A 165 -5.33 5.72 12.56
C SER A 165 -4.19 4.72 12.41
N LYS A 166 -2.99 5.09 12.88
CA LYS A 166 -1.82 4.21 12.88
C LYS A 166 -2.14 2.89 13.57
N GLY A 167 -1.56 1.81 13.06
CA GLY A 167 -1.61 0.49 13.69
C GLY A 167 -0.97 0.50 15.08
N ILE A 168 -1.36 -0.46 15.94
CA ILE A 168 -0.75 -0.61 17.27
C ILE A 168 0.71 -1.06 17.15
N ASP A 169 1.02 -1.91 16.17
CA ASP A 169 2.38 -2.31 15.84
C ASP A 169 3.01 -1.26 14.93
N GLU A 170 3.80 -0.36 15.51
CA GLU A 170 4.46 0.73 14.79
C GLU A 170 5.39 0.24 13.68
N ASN A 171 6.01 -0.95 13.86
CA ASN A 171 6.88 -1.56 12.85
C ASN A 171 6.10 -2.13 11.66
N LYS A 172 4.78 -2.32 11.82
CA LYS A 172 3.88 -2.88 10.81
C LYS A 172 2.79 -1.91 10.37
N ASP A 173 2.79 -0.67 10.89
CA ASP A 173 1.80 0.33 10.52
C ASP A 173 1.72 0.52 9.00
N GLN A 174 0.53 0.32 8.46
CA GLN A 174 0.21 0.44 7.05
C GLN A 174 -0.74 1.60 6.75
N SER A 175 -1.04 2.43 7.74
CA SER A 175 -1.93 3.58 7.55
C SER A 175 -1.48 4.48 6.39
N TYR A 176 -0.16 4.70 6.24
CA TYR A 176 0.41 5.53 5.18
C TYR A 176 -0.08 5.17 3.77
N VAL A 177 -0.23 3.89 3.44
CA VAL A 177 -0.64 3.47 2.08
C VAL A 177 -2.16 3.46 1.88
N LEU A 178 -2.93 3.91 2.87
CA LEU A 178 -4.40 3.90 2.87
C LEU A 178 -5.01 5.30 2.72
N TRP A 179 -4.21 6.35 2.56
CA TRP A 179 -4.72 7.71 2.48
C TRP A 179 -5.71 7.94 1.33
N GLY A 180 -5.55 7.21 0.22
CA GLY A 180 -6.42 7.34 -0.96
C GLY A 180 -7.79 6.68 -0.83
N VAL A 181 -8.03 5.89 0.22
CA VAL A 181 -9.30 5.14 0.38
C VAL A 181 -10.44 6.10 0.70
N SER A 182 -11.54 6.01 -0.07
CA SER A 182 -12.69 6.90 0.05
C SER A 182 -13.52 6.63 1.33
N GLN A 183 -14.29 7.62 1.77
CA GLN A 183 -15.23 7.49 2.90
C GLN A 183 -16.25 6.38 2.67
N GLN A 184 -16.73 6.22 1.42
CA GLN A 184 -17.64 5.14 1.05
C GLN A 184 -17.00 3.78 1.29
N CYS A 185 -15.76 3.56 0.83
CA CYS A 185 -15.05 2.32 1.05
C CYS A 185 -14.77 2.08 2.54
N LEU A 186 -14.32 3.12 3.26
CA LEU A 186 -14.02 3.03 4.68
C LEU A 186 -15.26 2.66 5.52
N SER A 187 -16.45 3.12 5.13
CA SER A 187 -17.68 2.83 5.86
C SER A 187 -18.03 1.34 5.92
N ARG A 188 -17.49 0.55 5.00
CA ARG A 188 -17.72 -0.90 4.87
C ARG A 188 -16.45 -1.72 5.13
N THR A 189 -15.36 -1.09 5.58
CA THR A 189 -14.05 -1.72 5.78
C THR A 189 -13.90 -2.27 7.20
N MET A 190 -13.27 -3.43 7.31
CA MET A 190 -12.85 -4.04 8.57
C MET A 190 -11.35 -4.38 8.51
N PHE A 191 -10.66 -4.10 9.63
CA PHE A 191 -9.26 -4.48 9.86
C PHE A 191 -9.15 -5.39 11.09
N PRO A 192 -9.44 -6.69 10.98
CA PRO A 192 -9.50 -7.59 12.13
C PRO A 192 -8.21 -7.67 12.93
N VAL A 193 -7.05 -7.61 12.25
CA VAL A 193 -5.71 -7.73 12.86
C VAL A 193 -5.18 -6.43 13.47
N SER A 194 -5.91 -5.32 13.32
CA SER A 194 -5.47 -3.96 13.71
C SER A 194 -5.07 -3.79 15.18
N LYS A 195 -5.60 -4.63 16.07
CA LYS A 195 -5.40 -4.58 17.52
C LYS A 195 -4.29 -5.49 18.03
N PHE A 196 -3.51 -6.06 17.13
CA PHE A 196 -2.51 -7.06 17.49
C PHE A 196 -1.12 -6.67 16.94
N HIS A 197 -0.08 -6.99 17.71
CA HIS A 197 1.29 -6.98 17.22
C HIS A 197 1.56 -8.23 16.37
N LYS A 198 2.45 -8.12 15.40
CA LYS A 198 2.80 -9.22 14.48
C LYS A 198 3.18 -10.54 15.16
N PRO A 199 3.95 -10.55 16.27
CA PRO A 199 4.24 -11.79 16.98
C PRO A 199 2.97 -12.52 17.49
N ALA A 200 1.97 -11.75 17.95
CA ALA A 200 0.69 -12.34 18.39
C ALA A 200 -0.08 -12.96 17.22
N ILE A 201 -0.12 -12.29 16.05
CA ILE A 201 -0.72 -12.86 14.83
C ILE A 201 -0.02 -14.15 14.41
N LYS A 202 1.32 -14.22 14.50
CA LYS A 202 2.08 -15.45 14.23
C LYS A 202 1.75 -16.57 15.22
N GLN A 203 1.54 -16.23 16.49
CA GLN A 203 1.14 -17.23 17.48
C GLN A 203 -0.28 -17.71 17.23
N MET A 204 -1.23 -16.80 17.00
CA MET A 204 -2.62 -17.15 16.65
C MET A 204 -2.68 -18.10 15.44
N ALA A 205 -1.91 -17.82 14.39
CA ALA A 205 -1.88 -18.69 13.22
C ALA A 205 -1.38 -20.11 13.56
N ARG A 206 -0.37 -20.25 14.44
CA ARG A 206 0.10 -21.56 14.91
C ARG A 206 -0.98 -22.30 15.70
N ASP A 207 -1.65 -21.58 16.62
CA ASP A 207 -2.70 -22.14 17.48
C ASP A 207 -3.92 -22.58 16.65
N MET A 208 -4.18 -21.91 15.52
CA MET A 208 -5.21 -22.24 14.53
C MET A 208 -4.80 -23.37 13.57
N GLY A 209 -3.58 -23.92 13.67
CA GLY A 209 -3.10 -25.01 12.80
C GLY A 209 -2.36 -24.56 11.54
N TYR A 210 -2.14 -23.24 11.33
CA TYR A 210 -1.47 -22.68 10.16
C TYR A 210 0.01 -22.31 10.44
N ALA A 211 0.75 -23.21 11.09
CA ALA A 211 2.14 -23.00 11.49
C ALA A 211 3.08 -22.71 10.30
N GLU A 212 2.83 -23.32 9.15
CA GLU A 212 3.63 -23.11 7.94
C GLU A 212 3.52 -21.66 7.44
N LEU A 213 2.31 -21.09 7.46
CA LEU A 213 2.10 -19.68 7.09
C LEU A 213 2.80 -18.72 8.06
N ALA A 214 2.91 -19.08 9.35
CA ALA A 214 3.61 -18.27 10.35
C ALA A 214 5.12 -18.18 10.10
N ASN A 215 5.69 -19.12 9.35
CA ASN A 215 7.11 -19.21 9.04
C ASN A 215 7.46 -18.65 7.64
N LYS A 216 6.46 -18.37 6.79
CA LYS A 216 6.70 -17.74 5.49
C LYS A 216 7.33 -16.36 5.62
N SER A 217 8.26 -16.05 4.73
CA SER A 217 8.86 -14.72 4.63
C SER A 217 7.81 -13.70 4.18
N GLU A 218 7.89 -12.50 4.74
CA GLU A 218 7.04 -11.39 4.34
C GLU A 218 7.55 -10.75 3.05
N SER A 219 6.63 -10.32 2.18
CA SER A 219 6.99 -9.57 0.97
C SER A 219 7.15 -8.10 1.33
N TYR A 220 8.33 -7.54 1.11
CA TYR A 220 8.65 -6.13 1.35
C TYR A 220 8.81 -5.32 0.07
N GLU A 221 8.81 -5.98 -1.09
CA GLU A 221 9.10 -5.39 -2.39
C GLU A 221 7.82 -5.04 -3.15
N ILE A 222 7.96 -4.26 -4.21
CA ILE A 222 6.88 -3.99 -5.15
C ILE A 222 6.46 -5.32 -5.80
N CYS A 223 5.21 -5.72 -5.63
CA CYS A 223 4.73 -7.07 -5.96
C CYS A 223 4.96 -7.48 -7.43
N PHE A 224 4.95 -6.53 -8.38
CA PHE A 224 5.21 -6.79 -9.80
C PHE A 224 6.67 -6.53 -10.23
N VAL A 225 7.57 -6.21 -9.27
CA VAL A 225 9.03 -6.07 -9.47
C VAL A 225 9.74 -7.00 -8.48
N PRO A 226 9.61 -8.32 -8.63
CA PRO A 226 10.03 -9.30 -7.61
C PRO A 226 11.54 -9.41 -7.44
N ASP A 227 12.30 -8.96 -8.42
CA ASP A 227 13.76 -8.88 -8.41
C ASP A 227 14.32 -7.56 -7.84
N ASN A 228 13.40 -6.67 -7.38
CA ASN A 228 13.72 -5.32 -6.93
C ASN A 228 14.50 -4.47 -7.97
N ASP A 229 14.44 -4.87 -9.25
CA ASP A 229 15.05 -4.18 -10.37
C ASP A 229 13.99 -3.41 -11.20
N TYR A 230 13.54 -2.27 -10.67
CA TYR A 230 12.58 -1.43 -11.39
C TYR A 230 13.13 -0.91 -12.72
N ARG A 231 14.45 -0.75 -12.85
CA ARG A 231 15.11 -0.31 -14.08
C ARG A 231 14.98 -1.39 -15.16
N GLY A 232 15.29 -2.64 -14.82
CA GLY A 232 15.06 -3.78 -15.69
C GLY A 232 13.59 -3.96 -16.04
N PHE A 233 12.67 -3.71 -15.10
CA PHE A 233 11.24 -3.69 -15.35
C PHE A 233 10.85 -2.64 -16.42
N LEU A 234 11.31 -1.38 -16.27
CA LEU A 234 11.05 -0.32 -17.25
C LEU A 234 11.59 -0.67 -18.64
N LYS A 235 12.80 -1.20 -18.73
CA LYS A 235 13.42 -1.62 -20.01
C LYS A 235 12.64 -2.77 -20.68
N ARG A 236 12.15 -3.74 -19.90
CA ARG A 236 11.30 -4.83 -20.44
C ARG A 236 9.94 -4.31 -20.93
N ARG A 237 9.36 -3.33 -20.22
CA ARG A 237 8.05 -2.76 -20.57
C ARG A 237 8.12 -1.80 -21.76
N LEU A 238 9.23 -1.08 -21.89
CA LEU A 238 9.49 -0.09 -22.94
C LEU A 238 10.87 -0.38 -23.56
N PRO A 239 10.94 -1.31 -24.56
CA PRO A 239 12.24 -1.74 -25.14
C PRO A 239 13.07 -0.61 -25.74
N ASP A 240 12.44 0.42 -26.28
CA ASP A 240 13.12 1.57 -26.91
C ASP A 240 13.49 2.68 -25.92
N LEU A 241 13.10 2.56 -24.64
CA LEU A 241 13.32 3.60 -23.64
C LEU A 241 14.80 3.96 -23.48
N GLU A 242 15.66 2.94 -23.41
CA GLU A 242 17.10 3.16 -23.18
C GLU A 242 17.71 3.98 -24.31
N ALA A 243 17.38 3.65 -25.57
CA ALA A 243 17.84 4.39 -26.74
C ALA A 243 17.30 5.84 -26.79
N GLN A 244 16.07 6.06 -26.34
CA GLN A 244 15.46 7.40 -26.32
C GLN A 244 16.10 8.33 -25.27
N VAL A 245 16.59 7.79 -24.15
CA VAL A 245 17.12 8.58 -23.02
C VAL A 245 18.61 8.41 -22.81
N GLU A 246 19.32 7.72 -23.73
CA GLU A 246 20.77 7.54 -23.67
C GLU A 246 21.51 8.88 -23.75
N GLY A 247 22.71 8.90 -23.13
CA GLY A 247 23.62 10.05 -23.23
C GLY A 247 23.26 11.24 -22.40
N GLY A 248 22.30 11.13 -21.48
CA GLY A 248 21.96 12.17 -20.54
C GLY A 248 23.13 12.61 -19.66
N SER A 249 23.04 13.80 -19.10
CA SER A 249 24.15 14.43 -18.36
C SER A 249 23.90 14.44 -16.86
N PHE A 250 24.91 14.01 -16.09
CA PHE A 250 25.01 14.42 -14.68
C PHE A 250 25.54 15.85 -14.62
N THR A 251 24.87 16.70 -13.86
CA THR A 251 25.37 18.04 -13.51
C THR A 251 25.53 18.17 -12.01
N ASP A 252 26.36 19.10 -11.57
CA ASP A 252 26.33 19.55 -10.18
C ASP A 252 25.21 20.61 -9.97
N THR A 253 25.07 21.10 -8.75
CA THR A 253 24.06 22.10 -8.38
C THR A 253 24.26 23.48 -9.03
N THR A 254 25.43 23.73 -9.64
CA THR A 254 25.74 24.94 -10.41
C THR A 254 25.37 24.80 -11.88
N GLY A 255 24.98 23.59 -12.33
CA GLY A 255 24.69 23.28 -13.74
C GLY A 255 25.89 22.80 -14.55
N LYS A 256 27.08 22.69 -13.94
CA LYS A 256 28.28 22.15 -14.60
C LYS A 256 28.12 20.65 -14.85
N VAL A 257 28.39 20.22 -16.09
CA VAL A 257 28.40 18.80 -16.45
C VAL A 257 29.57 18.10 -15.75
N ILE A 258 29.27 17.04 -15.01
CA ILE A 258 30.25 16.25 -14.26
C ILE A 258 30.28 14.78 -14.69
N GLY A 259 29.45 14.36 -15.64
CA GLY A 259 29.42 13.03 -16.17
C GLY A 259 28.27 12.73 -17.12
N LYS A 260 28.16 11.48 -17.52
CA LYS A 260 27.08 10.96 -18.35
C LYS A 260 26.32 9.85 -17.61
N HIS A 261 25.03 9.68 -17.93
CA HIS A 261 24.20 8.62 -17.35
C HIS A 261 23.41 7.88 -18.44
N HIS A 262 22.81 6.74 -18.06
CA HIS A 262 22.08 5.86 -18.97
C HIS A 262 20.60 6.26 -19.21
N GLY A 263 20.18 7.41 -18.72
CA GLY A 263 18.82 7.92 -18.85
C GLY A 263 18.19 8.31 -17.51
N TYR A 264 17.56 9.48 -17.46
CA TYR A 264 16.97 10.03 -16.24
C TYR A 264 15.92 9.14 -15.56
N PRO A 265 15.09 8.31 -16.25
CA PRO A 265 14.08 7.49 -15.58
C PRO A 265 14.67 6.41 -14.67
N PHE A 266 15.97 6.13 -14.79
CA PHE A 266 16.67 5.13 -13.99
C PHE A 266 17.24 5.70 -12.69
N TYR A 267 16.82 6.92 -12.30
CA TYR A 267 17.27 7.61 -11.09
C TYR A 267 16.08 8.08 -10.25
N THR A 268 16.32 8.24 -8.95
CA THR A 268 15.30 8.67 -7.98
C THR A 268 15.91 9.72 -7.04
N ILE A 269 15.16 10.74 -6.66
CA ILE A 269 15.59 11.75 -5.69
C ILE A 269 16.02 11.09 -4.38
N GLY A 270 17.20 11.50 -3.86
CA GLY A 270 17.83 10.91 -2.68
C GLY A 270 18.70 9.66 -2.98
N GLN A 271 18.75 9.19 -4.22
CA GLN A 271 19.59 8.05 -4.58
C GLN A 271 21.08 8.40 -4.46
N ARG A 272 21.84 7.54 -3.72
CA ARG A 272 23.29 7.62 -3.55
C ARG A 272 24.03 6.51 -4.29
N LYS A 273 23.49 5.29 -4.27
CA LYS A 273 24.12 4.10 -4.86
C LYS A 273 23.67 3.89 -6.31
N GLY A 274 24.51 3.21 -7.10
CA GLY A 274 24.16 2.86 -8.48
C GLY A 274 24.12 4.06 -9.44
N LEU A 275 24.95 5.10 -9.18
CA LEU A 275 25.13 6.24 -10.10
C LEU A 275 26.03 5.89 -11.28
N GLY A 276 26.77 4.78 -11.21
CA GLY A 276 27.64 4.33 -12.30
C GLY A 276 28.98 5.07 -12.41
N MET A 277 29.26 5.99 -11.48
CA MET A 277 30.49 6.80 -11.46
C MET A 277 31.01 6.98 -10.04
N ALA A 278 32.33 7.20 -9.92
CA ALA A 278 32.99 7.55 -8.67
C ALA A 278 33.24 9.06 -8.62
N PHE A 279 32.76 9.72 -7.56
CA PHE A 279 32.86 11.17 -7.39
C PHE A 279 33.82 11.61 -6.28
N GLY A 280 34.58 10.67 -5.67
CA GLY A 280 35.50 10.96 -4.56
C GLY A 280 34.79 11.26 -3.23
N LYS A 281 33.62 11.89 -3.26
CA LYS A 281 32.71 12.14 -2.13
C LYS A 281 31.35 11.53 -2.42
N PRO A 282 30.54 11.20 -1.38
CA PRO A 282 29.16 10.79 -1.58
C PRO A 282 28.38 11.87 -2.34
N LYS A 283 27.68 11.46 -3.41
CA LYS A 283 26.76 12.34 -4.16
C LYS A 283 25.38 11.73 -4.16
N PHE A 284 24.38 12.60 -4.18
CA PHE A 284 22.96 12.26 -4.14
C PHE A 284 22.23 12.88 -5.33
N VAL A 285 21.26 12.19 -5.86
CA VAL A 285 20.35 12.77 -6.85
C VAL A 285 19.45 13.80 -6.16
N THR A 286 19.60 15.06 -6.51
CA THR A 286 18.84 16.17 -5.91
C THR A 286 17.70 16.68 -6.79
N GLN A 287 17.84 16.53 -8.12
CA GLN A 287 16.84 16.91 -9.09
C GLN A 287 16.93 16.04 -10.34
N ILE A 288 15.80 15.82 -10.98
CA ILE A 288 15.68 15.13 -12.28
C ILE A 288 14.93 16.05 -13.22
N ASN A 289 15.50 16.31 -14.40
CA ASN A 289 14.87 17.10 -15.45
C ASN A 289 14.69 16.22 -16.71
N PRO A 290 13.46 15.75 -16.98
CA PRO A 290 13.16 14.94 -18.16
C PRO A 290 13.38 15.68 -19.48
N GLU A 291 13.04 16.96 -19.55
CA GLU A 291 13.10 17.75 -20.80
C GLU A 291 14.52 17.88 -21.34
N THR A 292 15.49 17.99 -20.45
CA THR A 292 16.90 18.13 -20.80
C THR A 292 17.70 16.85 -20.63
N ASN A 293 17.04 15.74 -20.26
CA ASN A 293 17.67 14.48 -19.90
C ASN A 293 18.84 14.69 -18.92
N THR A 294 18.58 15.41 -17.83
CA THR A 294 19.61 15.82 -16.87
C THR A 294 19.27 15.29 -15.47
N VAL A 295 20.27 14.76 -14.78
CA VAL A 295 20.21 14.37 -13.37
C VAL A 295 21.20 15.23 -12.59
N VAL A 296 20.69 16.02 -11.65
CA VAL A 296 21.51 16.91 -10.81
C VAL A 296 22.00 16.14 -9.60
N LEU A 297 23.29 16.19 -9.34
CA LEU A 297 23.94 15.56 -8.19
C LEU A 297 24.44 16.65 -7.22
N GLY A 298 24.09 16.50 -5.97
CA GLY A 298 24.51 17.38 -4.87
C GLY A 298 25.07 16.62 -3.68
N GLU A 299 25.30 17.34 -2.61
CA GLU A 299 25.63 16.78 -1.28
C GLU A 299 24.33 16.47 -0.50
N GLU A 300 24.43 15.96 0.71
CA GLU A 300 23.25 15.56 1.49
C GLU A 300 22.39 16.76 1.85
N GLU A 301 23.02 17.89 2.16
CA GLU A 301 22.37 19.17 2.49
C GLU A 301 21.55 19.74 1.32
N ASP A 302 21.96 19.41 0.08
CA ASP A 302 21.23 19.84 -1.14
C ASP A 302 19.89 19.11 -1.32
N LEU A 303 19.62 18.05 -0.54
CA LEU A 303 18.34 17.35 -0.51
C LEU A 303 17.31 18.00 0.43
N GLU A 304 17.76 18.86 1.33
CA GLU A 304 16.91 19.43 2.37
C GLU A 304 15.94 20.49 1.82
N ARG A 305 14.67 20.40 2.22
CA ARG A 305 13.61 21.33 1.83
C ARG A 305 12.78 21.76 3.04
N ASN A 306 12.30 22.99 3.01
CA ASN A 306 11.42 23.55 4.05
C ASN A 306 9.95 23.21 3.81
N GLY A 307 9.56 22.84 2.60
CA GLY A 307 8.18 22.56 2.31
C GLY A 307 7.93 21.90 0.95
N MET A 308 6.66 21.67 0.70
CA MET A 308 6.19 21.03 -0.53
C MET A 308 4.75 21.42 -0.85
N TRP A 309 4.41 21.23 -2.12
CA TRP A 309 3.03 21.30 -2.62
C TRP A 309 2.52 19.87 -2.85
N VAL A 310 1.33 19.60 -2.34
CA VAL A 310 0.65 18.32 -2.42
C VAL A 310 -0.68 18.49 -3.14
N GLY A 311 -0.99 17.63 -4.08
CA GLY A 311 -2.25 17.64 -4.82
C GLY A 311 -2.90 16.26 -4.82
N LYS A 312 -4.00 16.09 -5.58
CA LYS A 312 -4.83 14.88 -5.55
C LYS A 312 -5.21 14.51 -4.10
N ILE A 313 -5.67 15.51 -3.34
CA ILE A 313 -5.90 15.40 -1.91
C ILE A 313 -7.13 14.52 -1.62
N ASN A 314 -6.98 13.60 -0.66
CA ASN A 314 -8.10 12.92 -0.01
C ASN A 314 -8.04 13.15 1.50
N LEU A 315 -9.05 13.83 2.04
CA LEU A 315 -9.18 14.12 3.47
C LEU A 315 -10.07 13.06 4.13
N GLN A 316 -9.60 12.43 5.19
CA GLN A 316 -10.35 11.42 5.94
C GLN A 316 -10.97 12.00 7.21
N LYS A 317 -10.20 12.63 8.08
CA LYS A 317 -10.67 13.14 9.39
C LYS A 317 -11.57 14.36 9.25
N TYR A 318 -11.26 15.26 8.35
CA TYR A 318 -11.98 16.50 8.10
C TYR A 318 -12.60 16.51 6.69
N ALA A 319 -13.66 17.26 6.51
CA ALA A 319 -14.27 17.46 5.19
C ALA A 319 -13.46 18.44 4.32
N SER A 320 -12.84 19.43 4.96
CA SER A 320 -11.96 20.43 4.35
C SER A 320 -10.99 20.97 5.39
N LEU A 321 -9.90 21.58 4.95
CA LEU A 321 -8.97 22.34 5.78
C LEU A 321 -9.27 23.83 5.60
N THR A 322 -10.12 24.38 6.47
CA THR A 322 -10.58 25.79 6.37
C THR A 322 -9.54 26.79 6.82
N GLU A 323 -8.62 26.38 7.70
CA GLU A 323 -7.55 27.19 8.26
C GLU A 323 -6.24 26.39 8.27
N PRO A 324 -5.08 27.06 8.33
CA PRO A 324 -3.81 26.38 8.55
C PRO A 324 -3.84 25.59 9.86
N MET A 325 -3.35 24.35 9.83
CA MET A 325 -3.31 23.51 11.00
C MET A 325 -1.98 22.78 11.16
N ASN A 326 -1.62 22.48 12.41
CA ASN A 326 -0.45 21.67 12.71
C ASN A 326 -0.71 20.21 12.41
N ALA A 327 0.28 19.55 11.82
CA ALA A 327 0.25 18.13 11.50
C ALA A 327 1.64 17.51 11.63
N THR A 328 1.69 16.20 11.77
CA THR A 328 2.90 15.42 11.50
C THR A 328 2.80 14.88 10.07
N THR A 329 3.73 15.27 9.20
CA THR A 329 3.69 14.91 7.78
C THR A 329 4.77 13.90 7.43
N LYS A 330 4.35 12.74 6.87
CA LYS A 330 5.24 11.71 6.28
C LYS A 330 5.36 11.94 4.78
N VAL A 331 6.58 11.91 4.25
CA VAL A 331 6.88 12.14 2.81
C VAL A 331 7.24 10.84 2.06
N ARG A 332 7.33 9.72 2.77
CA ARG A 332 7.54 8.35 2.25
C ARG A 332 7.18 7.34 3.33
N TYR A 333 6.99 6.08 2.96
CA TYR A 333 6.51 5.02 3.86
C TYR A 333 7.36 4.88 5.14
N LYS A 334 8.69 4.80 5.00
CA LYS A 334 9.64 4.64 6.12
C LYS A 334 10.03 5.95 6.83
N HIS A 335 9.46 7.09 6.42
CA HIS A 335 9.68 8.36 7.11
C HIS A 335 8.90 8.36 8.43
N GLU A 336 9.52 8.75 9.52
CA GLU A 336 8.85 8.80 10.82
C GLU A 336 7.77 9.89 10.87
N GLY A 337 7.94 10.94 10.10
CA GLY A 337 7.09 12.12 10.04
C GLY A 337 7.75 13.32 10.69
N GLU A 338 7.55 14.49 10.12
CA GLU A 338 8.06 15.76 10.64
C GLU A 338 6.89 16.71 10.94
N ARG A 339 7.04 17.50 12.00
CA ARG A 339 6.06 18.55 12.35
C ARG A 339 5.99 19.59 11.26
N SER A 340 4.77 19.94 10.90
CA SER A 340 4.51 20.83 9.78
C SER A 340 3.22 21.62 10.01
N THR A 341 3.09 22.73 9.31
CA THR A 341 1.82 23.43 9.10
C THR A 341 1.30 23.05 7.72
N ILE A 342 0.05 22.60 7.65
CA ILE A 342 -0.64 22.28 6.40
C ILE A 342 -1.74 23.30 6.16
N GLN A 343 -1.86 23.79 4.93
CA GLN A 343 -2.86 24.77 4.50
C GLN A 343 -3.40 24.40 3.14
N GLN A 344 -4.72 24.29 3.03
CA GLN A 344 -5.36 24.10 1.73
C GLN A 344 -5.44 25.41 0.97
N ILE A 345 -4.92 25.42 -0.27
CA ILE A 345 -4.95 26.56 -1.18
C ILE A 345 -5.48 26.05 -2.52
N GLY A 346 -6.76 26.32 -2.79
CA GLY A 346 -7.48 25.73 -3.91
C GLY A 346 -7.53 24.19 -3.82
N GLU A 347 -7.11 23.52 -4.88
CA GLU A 347 -7.08 22.05 -4.96
C GLU A 347 -5.79 21.42 -4.37
N ARG A 348 -4.89 22.23 -3.83
CA ARG A 348 -3.60 21.81 -3.30
C ARG A 348 -3.49 22.07 -1.81
N VAL A 349 -2.60 21.37 -1.16
CA VAL A 349 -2.15 21.64 0.20
C VAL A 349 -0.71 22.09 0.17
N LYS A 350 -0.45 23.29 0.73
CA LYS A 350 0.88 23.75 1.07
C LYS A 350 1.29 23.11 2.38
N VAL A 351 2.49 22.55 2.41
CA VAL A 351 3.09 21.98 3.61
C VAL A 351 4.36 22.74 3.92
N GLU A 352 4.47 23.32 5.12
CA GLU A 352 5.66 23.99 5.63
C GLU A 352 6.16 23.24 6.84
N PHE A 353 7.39 22.72 6.77
CA PHE A 353 8.00 21.94 7.84
C PHE A 353 8.67 22.84 8.88
N ASN A 354 8.61 22.43 10.15
CA ASN A 354 9.29 23.12 11.24
C ASN A 354 10.82 22.98 11.14
N THR A 355 11.29 21.81 10.66
CA THR A 355 12.70 21.55 10.34
C THR A 355 12.83 21.11 8.88
N ARG A 356 14.01 21.20 8.31
CA ARG A 356 14.22 20.77 6.92
C ARG A 356 14.07 19.27 6.78
N VAL A 357 13.44 18.83 5.72
CA VAL A 357 13.18 17.42 5.40
C VAL A 357 13.96 17.03 4.15
N SER A 358 14.70 15.94 4.26
CA SER A 358 15.54 15.43 3.17
C SER A 358 14.75 14.56 2.20
N ALA A 359 15.12 14.67 0.91
CA ALA A 359 14.67 13.81 -0.18
C ALA A 359 13.13 13.78 -0.37
N ILE A 360 12.52 14.96 -0.41
CA ILE A 360 11.11 15.12 -0.79
C ILE A 360 11.01 14.91 -2.30
N ALA A 361 10.48 13.75 -2.71
CA ALA A 361 10.43 13.34 -4.11
C ALA A 361 9.04 13.55 -4.72
N PRO A 362 8.90 14.33 -5.82
CA PRO A 362 7.67 14.42 -6.58
C PRO A 362 7.19 13.04 -7.05
N GLY A 363 5.87 12.82 -7.03
CA GLY A 363 5.24 11.52 -7.33
C GLY A 363 5.04 10.63 -6.10
N GLN A 364 5.82 10.82 -5.03
CA GLN A 364 5.58 10.15 -3.76
C GLN A 364 4.35 10.71 -3.04
N SER A 365 3.85 9.97 -2.05
CA SER A 365 2.74 10.42 -1.21
C SER A 365 3.22 11.28 -0.05
N ALA A 366 2.43 12.31 0.25
CA ALA A 366 2.46 13.01 1.54
C ALA A 366 1.24 12.59 2.35
N VAL A 367 1.44 12.20 3.62
CA VAL A 367 0.34 11.80 4.51
C VAL A 367 0.41 12.59 5.80
N PHE A 368 -0.72 13.20 6.15
CA PHE A 368 -0.85 14.12 7.28
C PHE A 368 -1.52 13.43 8.45
N TYR A 369 -0.94 13.56 9.61
CA TYR A 369 -1.47 13.00 10.86
C TYR A 369 -1.66 14.07 11.92
N GLU A 370 -2.73 13.94 12.67
CA GLU A 370 -2.95 14.60 13.95
C GLU A 370 -2.88 13.51 15.03
N ASP A 371 -1.82 13.51 15.82
CA ASP A 371 -1.43 12.39 16.69
C ASP A 371 -1.30 11.07 15.89
N ASN A 372 -2.18 10.12 16.17
CA ASN A 372 -2.23 8.85 15.45
C ASN A 372 -3.27 8.82 14.32
N ASP A 373 -4.12 9.85 14.21
CA ASP A 373 -5.18 9.91 13.23
C ASP A 373 -4.72 10.47 11.91
N MET A 374 -5.10 9.83 10.84
CA MET A 374 -4.86 10.36 9.51
C MET A 374 -5.84 11.51 9.22
N ILE A 375 -5.30 12.72 9.06
CA ILE A 375 -6.05 13.85 8.52
C ILE A 375 -6.42 13.56 7.06
N GLY A 376 -5.44 13.08 6.29
CA GLY A 376 -5.55 12.76 4.88
C GLY A 376 -4.18 12.64 4.22
N GLY A 377 -4.15 12.67 2.91
CA GLY A 377 -2.91 12.64 2.15
C GLY A 377 -3.10 13.07 0.70
N GLY A 378 -2.03 13.03 -0.06
CA GLY A 378 -2.02 13.38 -1.47
C GLY A 378 -0.69 13.04 -2.13
N VAL A 379 -0.56 13.41 -3.40
CA VAL A 379 0.67 13.22 -4.18
C VAL A 379 1.53 14.48 -4.11
N ILE A 380 2.82 14.33 -3.84
CA ILE A 380 3.80 15.42 -3.83
C ILE A 380 4.02 15.89 -5.28
N PHE A 381 3.74 17.16 -5.56
CA PHE A 381 3.94 17.77 -6.87
C PHE A 381 5.32 18.41 -7.00
N SER A 382 5.72 19.17 -5.99
CA SER A 382 6.98 19.90 -5.96
C SER A 382 7.41 20.14 -4.52
N ASN A 383 8.67 20.48 -4.34
CA ASN A 383 9.23 20.94 -3.07
C ASN A 383 9.77 22.37 -3.23
N PHE A 384 9.99 23.05 -2.10
CA PHE A 384 10.55 24.41 -2.09
C PHE A 384 11.37 24.66 -0.81
N ASN A 385 12.21 25.68 -0.87
CA ASN A 385 12.83 26.28 0.32
C ASN A 385 12.16 27.64 0.60
N LEU A 386 11.89 27.91 1.87
CA LEU A 386 11.50 29.24 2.31
C LEU A 386 12.72 30.16 2.17
N GLN A 387 12.53 31.34 1.58
CA GLN A 387 13.55 32.37 1.48
C GLN A 387 13.81 33.03 2.82
#